data_015a7569fd8248de6d3ff3fe69cc0c55
#
_entry.id   015a7569fd8248de6d3ff3fe69cc0c55
#
_cell.length_a   1.000
_cell.length_b   1.000
_cell.length_c   1.000
_cell.angle_alpha   90.00
_cell.angle_beta   90.00
_cell.angle_gamma   90.00
#
_symmetry.space_group_name_H-M   'P 1'
#
loop_
_entity.id
_entity.type
_entity.pdbx_description
1 polymer ?
#
loop_
_entity_poly.entity_id
_entity_poly.type
_entity_poly.pdbx_seq_one_letter_code
_entity_poly.pdbx_strand_id
1 'polypeptide(L)'
;MRGLTTMDGAAAKTGHLDAKPHELIALVVAVTTCCDGCISIHTKKAVEHGATRGEIAEALGVAIALNAGATLVYSARDLEAHAQLPAA
;
A
#
# COMPACT_ATOMS: atom_id res chain seq x y z
N MET A 1 -3.24 -9.93 16.30
CA MET A 1 -2.85 -10.23 14.91
C MET A 1 -3.74 -11.26 14.23
N ARG A 2 -4.40 -12.10 15.02
CA ARG A 2 -5.35 -13.10 14.46
C ARG A 2 -6.45 -12.45 13.61
N GLY A 3 -7.02 -11.33 14.06
CA GLY A 3 -8.09 -10.66 13.33
C GLY A 3 -7.63 -10.17 11.96
N LEU A 4 -6.45 -9.63 11.87
CA LEU A 4 -5.89 -9.14 10.60
C LEU A 4 -5.59 -10.29 9.64
N THR A 5 -5.05 -11.39 10.14
CA THR A 5 -4.80 -12.58 9.33
C THR A 5 -6.11 -13.16 8.81
N THR A 6 -7.15 -13.16 9.63
CA THR A 6 -8.48 -13.63 9.24
C THR A 6 -9.08 -12.75 8.14
N MET A 7 -8.95 -11.44 8.27
CA MET A 7 -9.45 -10.50 7.27
C MET A 7 -8.74 -10.67 5.93
N ASP A 8 -7.42 -10.80 5.95
CA ASP A 8 -6.62 -11.02 4.73
C ASP A 8 -7.01 -12.35 4.06
N GLY A 9 -7.16 -13.41 4.85
CA GLY A 9 -7.60 -14.71 4.35
C GLY A 9 -9.02 -14.68 3.79
N ALA A 10 -9.91 -13.92 4.40
CA ALA A 10 -11.28 -13.78 3.90
C ALA A 10 -11.28 -13.07 2.53
N ALA A 11 -10.46 -12.05 2.37
CA ALA A 11 -10.30 -11.37 1.08
C ALA A 11 -9.80 -12.35 0.01
N ALA A 12 -8.78 -13.14 0.33
CA ALA A 12 -8.21 -14.13 -0.59
C ALA A 12 -9.23 -15.19 -1.01
N LYS A 13 -10.15 -15.56 -0.11
CA LYS A 13 -11.18 -16.58 -0.39
C LYS A 13 -12.19 -16.16 -1.44
N THR A 14 -12.31 -14.89 -1.75
CA THR A 14 -13.23 -14.46 -2.81
C THR A 14 -12.77 -14.96 -4.19
N GLY A 15 -11.49 -15.25 -4.36
CA GLY A 15 -10.96 -15.91 -5.54
C GLY A 15 -10.89 -15.09 -6.81
N HIS A 16 -11.08 -13.78 -6.73
CA HIS A 16 -11.05 -12.92 -7.91
C HIS A 16 -9.63 -12.53 -8.32
N LEU A 17 -8.70 -12.54 -7.39
CA LEU A 17 -7.28 -12.24 -7.65
C LEU A 17 -6.44 -13.45 -7.32
N ASP A 18 -5.49 -13.77 -8.19
CA ASP A 18 -4.50 -14.79 -7.91
C ASP A 18 -3.60 -14.37 -6.75
N ALA A 19 -2.89 -15.33 -6.17
CA ALA A 19 -2.07 -15.08 -4.99
C ALA A 19 -0.99 -14.03 -5.22
N LYS A 20 -0.35 -14.00 -6.39
CA LYS A 20 0.71 -13.03 -6.68
C LYS A 20 0.21 -11.58 -6.68
N PRO A 21 -0.85 -11.22 -7.43
CA PRO A 21 -1.43 -9.88 -7.34
C PRO A 21 -1.88 -9.52 -5.93
N HIS A 22 -2.50 -10.46 -5.21
CA HIS A 22 -2.92 -10.24 -3.83
C HIS A 22 -1.74 -9.83 -2.95
N GLU A 23 -0.63 -10.54 -3.04
CA GLU A 23 0.56 -10.24 -2.24
C GLU A 23 1.26 -8.94 -2.67
N LEU A 24 1.24 -8.61 -3.96
CA LEU A 24 1.77 -7.33 -4.44
C LEU A 24 0.97 -6.15 -3.90
N ILE A 25 -0.36 -6.28 -3.85
CA ILE A 25 -1.23 -5.27 -3.23
C ILE A 25 -0.90 -5.12 -1.75
N ALA A 26 -0.79 -6.24 -1.03
CA ALA A 26 -0.45 -6.24 0.39
C ALA A 26 0.89 -5.56 0.65
N LEU A 27 1.88 -5.84 -0.18
CA LEU A 27 3.22 -5.27 -0.08
C LEU A 27 3.20 -3.75 -0.29
N VAL A 28 2.48 -3.29 -1.30
CA VAL A 28 2.35 -1.85 -1.61
C VAL A 28 1.68 -1.12 -0.45
N VAL A 29 0.62 -1.69 0.11
CA VAL A 29 -0.07 -1.10 1.26
C VAL A 29 0.86 -1.10 2.48
N ALA A 30 1.61 -2.18 2.71
CA ALA A 30 2.56 -2.28 3.81
C ALA A 30 3.63 -1.17 3.75
N VAL A 31 4.18 -0.91 2.57
CA VAL A 31 5.18 0.15 2.37
C VAL A 31 4.54 1.52 2.62
N THR A 32 3.36 1.76 2.05
CA THR A 32 2.65 3.04 2.19
C THR A 32 2.30 3.35 3.64
N THR A 33 1.95 2.33 4.41
CA THR A 33 1.59 2.49 5.83
C THR A 33 2.77 2.29 6.78
N CYS A 34 3.97 2.09 6.24
CA CYS A 34 5.20 1.91 7.02
C CYS A 34 5.13 0.75 8.02
N CYS A 35 4.60 -0.38 7.57
CA CYS A 35 4.47 -1.57 8.42
C CYS A 35 5.64 -2.53 8.17
N ASP A 36 6.68 -2.45 8.99
CA ASP A 36 7.88 -3.27 8.82
C ASP A 36 7.60 -4.77 8.84
N GLY A 37 6.79 -5.24 9.79
CA GLY A 37 6.42 -6.64 9.88
C GLY A 37 5.66 -7.12 8.66
N CYS A 38 4.75 -6.30 8.15
CA CYS A 38 3.98 -6.61 6.95
C CYS A 38 4.87 -6.67 5.71
N ILE A 39 5.85 -5.77 5.62
CA ILE A 39 6.82 -5.78 4.51
C ILE A 39 7.56 -7.12 4.46
N SER A 40 8.10 -7.56 5.60
CA SER A 40 8.85 -8.82 5.66
C SER A 40 7.99 -10.02 5.27
N ILE A 41 6.78 -10.11 5.82
CA ILE A 41 5.87 -11.23 5.58
C ILE A 41 5.40 -11.26 4.12
N HIS A 42 4.93 -10.13 3.61
CA HIS A 42 4.33 -10.08 2.27
C HIS A 42 5.36 -10.08 1.15
N THR A 43 6.58 -9.62 1.39
CA THR A 43 7.69 -9.80 0.43
C THR A 43 7.97 -11.29 0.26
N LYS A 44 8.06 -12.02 1.36
CA LYS A 44 8.29 -13.46 1.31
C LYS A 44 7.18 -14.17 0.55
N LYS A 45 5.92 -13.86 0.88
CA LYS A 45 4.76 -14.46 0.22
C LYS A 45 4.71 -14.12 -1.28
N ALA A 46 5.02 -12.88 -1.64
CA ALA A 46 5.05 -12.46 -3.04
C ALA A 46 6.07 -13.29 -3.82
N VAL A 47 7.27 -13.47 -3.29
CA VAL A 47 8.31 -14.28 -3.92
C VAL A 47 7.89 -15.74 -4.01
N GLU A 48 7.27 -16.29 -2.96
CA GLU A 48 6.76 -17.67 -2.97
C GLU A 48 5.71 -17.88 -4.06
N HIS A 49 4.96 -16.85 -4.40
CA HIS A 49 3.95 -16.89 -5.47
C HIS A 49 4.47 -16.42 -6.83
N GLY A 50 5.78 -16.34 -6.97
CA GLY A 50 6.44 -16.12 -8.26
C GLY A 50 6.66 -14.66 -8.63
N ALA A 51 6.53 -13.73 -7.70
CA ALA A 51 6.84 -12.33 -7.98
C ALA A 51 8.34 -12.15 -8.18
N THR A 52 8.71 -11.50 -9.27
CA THR A 52 10.10 -11.13 -9.55
C THR A 52 10.43 -9.80 -8.87
N ARG A 53 11.72 -9.53 -8.73
CA ARG A 53 12.18 -8.23 -8.23
C ARG A 53 11.64 -7.09 -9.09
N GLY A 54 11.59 -7.28 -10.41
CA GLY A 54 11.05 -6.30 -11.35
C GLY A 54 9.57 -6.03 -11.13
N GLU A 55 8.79 -7.07 -10.90
CA GLU A 55 7.36 -6.93 -10.60
C GLU A 55 7.12 -6.17 -9.30
N ILE A 56 7.90 -6.48 -8.27
CA ILE A 56 7.82 -5.77 -7.00
C ILE A 56 8.20 -4.30 -7.18
N ALA A 57 9.29 -4.03 -7.91
CA ALA A 57 9.74 -2.67 -8.17
C ALA A 57 8.69 -1.86 -8.94
N GLU A 58 8.04 -2.46 -9.92
CA GLU A 58 6.98 -1.80 -10.68
C GLU A 58 5.78 -1.48 -9.77
N ALA A 59 5.36 -2.41 -8.94
CA ALA A 59 4.27 -2.18 -8.00
C ALA A 59 4.60 -1.03 -7.02
N LEU A 60 5.83 -0.99 -6.53
CA LEU A 60 6.30 0.09 -5.65
C LEU A 60 6.34 1.44 -6.39
N GLY A 61 6.72 1.42 -7.67
CA GLY A 61 6.68 2.62 -8.52
C GLY A 61 5.28 3.20 -8.65
N VAL A 62 4.28 2.34 -8.80
CA VAL A 62 2.86 2.76 -8.82
C VAL A 62 2.48 3.39 -7.48
N ALA A 63 2.87 2.78 -6.37
CA ALA A 63 2.60 3.31 -5.04
C ALA A 63 3.21 4.71 -4.85
N ILE A 64 4.45 4.89 -5.28
CA ILE A 64 5.14 6.18 -5.20
C ILE A 64 4.38 7.24 -6.00
N ALA A 65 4.02 6.93 -7.22
CA ALA A 65 3.31 7.86 -8.10
C ALA A 65 1.97 8.29 -7.52
N LEU A 66 1.18 7.33 -7.02
CA LEU A 66 -0.14 7.62 -6.48
C LEU A 66 -0.07 8.34 -5.13
N ASN A 67 0.91 8.00 -4.30
CA ASN A 67 1.12 8.71 -3.03
C ASN A 67 1.57 10.16 -3.27
N ALA A 68 2.42 10.38 -4.26
CA ALA A 68 2.83 11.73 -4.66
C ALA A 68 1.62 12.54 -5.15
N GLY A 69 0.78 11.95 -6.00
CA GLY A 69 -0.44 12.58 -6.48
C GLY A 69 -1.41 12.92 -5.35
N ALA A 70 -1.61 11.97 -4.43
CA ALA A 70 -2.48 12.20 -3.27
C ALA A 70 -1.94 13.33 -2.38
N THR A 71 -0.62 13.35 -2.16
CA THR A 71 0.02 14.39 -1.35
C THR A 71 -0.17 15.76 -1.99
N LEU A 72 -0.01 15.84 -3.31
CA LEU A 72 -0.20 17.08 -4.05
C LEU A 72 -1.64 17.61 -3.88
N VAL A 73 -2.63 16.73 -4.05
CA VAL A 73 -4.04 17.11 -3.91
C VAL A 73 -4.36 17.54 -2.48
N TYR A 74 -3.92 16.79 -1.49
CA TYR A 74 -4.19 17.11 -0.08
C TYR A 74 -3.41 18.33 0.42
N SER A 75 -2.32 18.70 -0.25
CA SER A 75 -1.62 19.94 0.08
C SER A 75 -2.52 21.16 -0.05
N ALA A 76 -3.50 21.14 -0.96
CA ALA A 76 -4.48 22.21 -1.09
C ALA A 76 -5.28 22.42 0.20
N ARG A 77 -5.55 21.34 0.94
CA ARG A 77 -6.26 21.44 2.23
C ARG A 77 -5.48 22.20 3.27
N ASP A 78 -4.15 22.04 3.28
CA ASP A 78 -3.28 22.77 4.20
C ASP A 78 -3.30 24.26 3.87
N LEU A 79 -3.20 24.60 2.59
CA LEU A 79 -3.27 26.00 2.14
C LEU A 79 -4.63 26.62 2.44
N GLU A 80 -5.72 25.87 2.29
CA GLU A 80 -7.06 26.33 2.67
C GLU A 80 -7.15 26.60 4.18
N ALA A 81 -6.59 25.71 5.00
CA ALA A 81 -6.55 25.88 6.45
C ALA A 81 -5.77 27.14 6.82
N HIS A 82 -4.64 27.39 6.17
CA HIS A 82 -3.84 28.59 6.37
C HIS A 82 -4.64 29.86 6.04
N ALA A 83 -5.41 29.83 4.97
CA ALA A 83 -6.24 30.96 4.54
C ALA A 83 -7.35 31.32 5.57
N GLN A 84 -7.73 30.38 6.44
CA GLN A 84 -8.73 30.60 7.49
C GLN A 84 -8.15 31.28 8.72
N LEU A 85 -6.83 31.35 8.85
CA LEU A 85 -6.16 31.91 10.01
C LEU A 85 -6.05 33.42 9.89
N PRO A 86 -6.05 34.17 11.03
CA PRO A 86 -5.81 35.60 11.01
C PRO A 86 -4.40 35.89 10.46
N ALA A 87 -4.27 37.04 9.80
CA ALA A 87 -2.95 37.51 9.35
C ALA A 87 -2.03 37.73 10.56
N ALA A 88 -0.79 37.25 10.45
CA ALA A 88 0.20 37.36 11.53
C ALA A 88 0.84 38.74 11.56
#